data_dfaff802daf8ca89f5001824537bee67
#
_entry.id   dfaff802daf8ca89f5001824537bee67
#
_cell.length_a   1.000
_cell.length_b   1.000
_cell.length_c   1.000
_cell.angle_alpha   90.00
_cell.angle_beta   90.00
_cell.angle_gamma   90.00
#
_symmetry.space_group_name_H-M   'P 1'
#
loop_
_entity.id
_entity.type
_entity.pdbx_description
1 polymer ?
#
loop_
_entity_poly.entity_id
_entity_poly.type
_entity_poly.pdbx_seq_one_letter_code
_entity_poly.pdbx_strand_id
1 'polypeptide(L)'
;MTKWSLDKFIVPEVADKDRFHDFELPDPIMRAICELEYQYCTPIQSKTLPLSLADYDITGQAQTGTGKTAAFLITLLTRFWESPRSSNSPTGTPRALILAPTRELALQIESDSNDLSKYMEESTVCVVGGIDFKKQREKLLAQPVDILIATPGRLIDFVNRKDIDLK
;
A
#
# COMPACT_ATOMS: atom_id res chain seq x y z
N MET A 1 5.52 -6.50 26.47
CA MET A 1 6.13 -6.44 25.13
C MET A 1 6.93 -5.15 25.03
N THR A 2 8.23 -5.20 24.77
CA THR A 2 9.06 -3.99 24.56
C THR A 2 8.54 -3.22 23.37
N LYS A 3 8.19 -1.94 23.56
CA LYS A 3 7.76 -1.05 22.49
C LYS A 3 8.88 -0.99 21.45
N TRP A 4 8.56 -1.21 20.17
CA TRP A 4 9.52 -1.01 19.09
C TRP A 4 9.93 0.48 19.05
N SER A 5 11.18 0.76 18.76
CA SER A 5 11.67 2.12 18.55
C SER A 5 12.62 2.14 17.36
N LEU A 6 12.69 3.28 16.68
CA LEU A 6 13.52 3.50 15.51
C LEU A 6 15.02 3.28 15.80
N ASP A 7 15.45 3.45 17.05
CA ASP A 7 16.84 3.19 17.50
C ASP A 7 17.32 1.75 17.23
N LYS A 8 16.38 0.82 16.99
CA LYS A 8 16.70 -0.57 16.66
C LYS A 8 16.98 -0.79 15.17
N PHE A 9 16.69 0.21 14.35
CA PHE A 9 16.89 0.16 12.91
C PHE A 9 17.97 1.18 12.52
N ILE A 10 19.23 0.80 12.70
CA ILE A 10 20.39 1.65 12.42
C ILE A 10 20.84 1.41 10.98
N VAL A 11 20.69 2.42 10.12
CA VAL A 11 21.19 2.41 8.74
C VAL A 11 22.24 3.53 8.61
N PRO A 12 23.52 3.19 8.32
CA PRO A 12 24.58 4.19 8.16
C PRO A 12 24.29 5.17 7.02
N GLU A 13 24.71 6.41 7.18
CA GLU A 13 24.71 7.37 6.06
C GLU A 13 25.79 6.98 5.05
N VAL A 14 25.39 6.90 3.79
CA VAL A 14 26.27 6.60 2.66
C VAL A 14 26.05 7.66 1.59
N ALA A 15 27.11 8.21 1.05
CA ALA A 15 27.01 9.19 -0.04
C ALA A 15 26.18 8.62 -1.21
N ASP A 16 25.33 9.43 -1.79
CA ASP A 16 24.45 9.10 -2.92
C ASP A 16 23.39 8.00 -2.66
N LYS A 17 23.09 7.70 -1.38
CA LYS A 17 22.02 6.76 -0.98
C LYS A 17 21.09 7.37 0.05
N ASP A 18 19.86 7.62 -0.34
CA ASP A 18 18.82 8.02 0.61
C ASP A 18 18.39 6.82 1.47
N ARG A 19 18.16 7.06 2.74
CA ARG A 19 17.61 6.08 3.68
C ARG A 19 16.11 6.34 3.87
N PHE A 20 15.34 5.35 4.25
CA PHE A 20 13.95 5.57 4.67
C PHE A 20 13.84 6.47 5.91
N HIS A 21 14.91 6.55 6.72
CA HIS A 21 15.04 7.46 7.87
C HIS A 21 15.06 8.95 7.47
N ASP A 22 15.38 9.26 6.23
CA ASP A 22 15.49 10.64 5.75
C ASP A 22 14.10 11.21 5.38
N PHE A 23 13.06 10.39 5.52
CA PHE A 23 11.66 10.77 5.34
C PHE A 23 10.90 10.66 6.66
N GLU A 24 9.92 11.53 6.88
CA GLU A 24 9.06 11.50 8.06
C GLU A 24 8.01 10.40 7.95
N LEU A 25 8.45 9.13 8.06
CA LEU A 25 7.56 7.97 7.98
C LEU A 25 7.10 7.54 9.38
N PRO A 26 5.83 7.10 9.52
CA PRO A 26 5.31 6.58 10.78
C PRO A 26 6.07 5.36 11.30
N ASP A 27 6.23 5.25 12.62
CA ASP A 27 6.90 4.14 13.30
C ASP A 27 6.42 2.75 12.85
N PRO A 28 5.11 2.46 12.67
CA PRO A 28 4.65 1.17 12.18
C PRO A 28 5.19 0.82 10.80
N ILE A 29 5.27 1.80 9.89
CA ILE A 29 5.81 1.63 8.54
C ILE A 29 7.33 1.41 8.61
N MET A 30 8.06 2.23 9.40
CA MET A 30 9.50 2.07 9.61
C MET A 30 9.84 0.70 10.21
N ARG A 31 8.99 0.17 11.09
CA ARG A 31 9.14 -1.17 11.62
C ARG A 31 8.98 -2.26 10.55
N ALA A 32 7.99 -2.13 9.67
CA ALA A 32 7.79 -3.06 8.57
C ALA A 32 8.98 -3.00 7.58
N ILE A 33 9.46 -1.81 7.23
CA ILE A 33 10.64 -1.56 6.40
C ILE A 33 11.89 -2.23 7.00
N CYS A 34 12.07 -2.12 8.33
CA CYS A 34 13.16 -2.78 9.05
C CYS A 34 13.08 -4.32 8.92
N GLU A 35 11.90 -4.91 9.12
CA GLU A 35 11.72 -6.36 9.00
C GLU A 35 11.85 -6.88 7.57
N LEU A 36 11.55 -6.04 6.57
CA LEU A 36 11.78 -6.32 5.15
C LEU A 36 13.24 -6.10 4.73
N GLU A 37 14.12 -5.69 5.66
CA GLU A 37 15.53 -5.41 5.43
C GLU A 37 15.80 -4.32 4.37
N TYR A 38 14.87 -3.39 4.19
CA TYR A 38 15.03 -2.25 3.29
C TYR A 38 15.89 -1.17 3.94
N GLN A 39 17.19 -1.19 3.69
CA GLN A 39 18.12 -0.22 4.28
C GLN A 39 18.12 1.13 3.54
N TYR A 40 18.27 1.08 2.22
CA TYR A 40 18.37 2.26 1.36
C TYR A 40 17.26 2.27 0.31
N CYS A 41 16.84 3.47 -0.03
CA CYS A 41 15.89 3.66 -1.12
C CYS A 41 16.50 3.28 -2.46
N THR A 42 15.71 2.67 -3.30
CA THR A 42 16.05 2.50 -4.71
C THR A 42 15.96 3.84 -5.45
N PRO A 43 16.58 4.01 -6.62
CA PRO A 43 16.55 5.28 -7.34
C PRO A 43 15.13 5.80 -7.64
N ILE A 44 14.15 4.91 -7.86
CA ILE A 44 12.76 5.34 -8.06
C ILE A 44 12.12 5.81 -6.76
N GLN A 45 12.40 5.14 -5.63
CA GLN A 45 11.90 5.52 -4.32
C GLN A 45 12.47 6.87 -3.88
N SER A 46 13.78 7.08 -3.99
CA SER A 46 14.45 8.35 -3.70
C SER A 46 13.84 9.54 -4.45
N LYS A 47 13.45 9.32 -5.72
CA LYS A 47 12.87 10.38 -6.55
C LYS A 47 11.38 10.61 -6.29
N THR A 48 10.62 9.57 -5.94
CA THR A 48 9.16 9.65 -5.87
C THR A 48 8.63 9.91 -4.47
N LEU A 49 9.25 9.34 -3.43
CA LEU A 49 8.77 9.50 -2.04
C LEU A 49 8.67 10.97 -1.60
N PRO A 50 9.69 11.84 -1.81
CA PRO A 50 9.58 13.24 -1.39
C PRO A 50 8.39 13.96 -2.03
N LEU A 51 8.13 13.67 -3.30
CA LEU A 51 7.05 14.30 -4.05
C LEU A 51 5.68 13.74 -3.66
N SER A 52 5.55 12.41 -3.58
CA SER A 52 4.28 11.79 -3.24
C SER A 52 3.85 12.04 -1.80
N LEU A 53 4.80 12.13 -0.86
CA LEU A 53 4.53 12.53 0.52
C LEU A 53 4.12 14.01 0.63
N ALA A 54 4.58 14.86 -0.30
CA ALA A 54 4.19 16.26 -0.43
C ALA A 54 2.92 16.50 -1.28
N ASP A 55 2.08 15.48 -1.49
CA ASP A 55 0.79 15.52 -2.21
C ASP A 55 0.88 15.79 -3.72
N TYR A 56 2.02 15.58 -4.37
CA TYR A 56 2.11 15.69 -5.82
C TYR A 56 1.67 14.40 -6.52
N ASP A 57 0.98 14.56 -7.64
CA ASP A 57 0.73 13.47 -8.58
C ASP A 57 2.02 13.04 -9.26
N ILE A 58 2.23 11.73 -9.41
CA ILE A 58 3.47 11.19 -9.94
C ILE A 58 3.22 10.24 -11.11
N THR A 59 4.00 10.44 -12.16
CA THR A 59 4.18 9.44 -13.21
C THR A 59 5.59 8.85 -13.11
N GLY A 60 5.68 7.57 -12.76
CA GLY A 60 6.95 6.85 -12.58
C GLY A 60 7.14 5.74 -13.61
N GLN A 61 8.20 5.82 -14.41
CA GLN A 61 8.61 4.75 -15.32
C GLN A 61 9.90 4.12 -14.83
N ALA A 62 9.86 2.82 -14.53
CA ALA A 62 11.03 2.04 -14.14
C ALA A 62 10.76 0.56 -14.41
N GLN A 63 11.81 -0.24 -14.54
CA GLN A 63 11.71 -1.69 -14.73
C GLN A 63 10.98 -2.38 -13.57
N THR A 64 10.54 -3.63 -13.79
CA THR A 64 10.01 -4.48 -12.70
C THR A 64 11.09 -4.77 -11.66
N GLY A 65 10.71 -4.92 -10.39
CA GLY A 65 11.66 -5.18 -9.30
C GLY A 65 12.47 -3.98 -8.82
N THR A 66 12.18 -2.76 -9.28
CA THR A 66 12.89 -1.54 -8.87
C THR A 66 12.29 -0.85 -7.62
N GLY A 67 11.27 -1.44 -6.99
CA GLY A 67 10.68 -0.90 -5.76
C GLY A 67 9.55 0.13 -5.96
N LYS A 68 8.96 0.23 -7.17
CA LYS A 68 7.80 1.10 -7.43
C LYS A 68 6.62 0.82 -6.49
N THR A 69 6.31 -0.47 -6.31
CA THR A 69 5.19 -0.90 -5.46
C THR A 69 5.36 -0.40 -4.04
N ALA A 70 6.54 -0.61 -3.45
CA ALA A 70 6.81 -0.12 -2.10
C ALA A 70 6.71 1.42 -2.02
N ALA A 71 7.16 2.17 -3.04
CA ALA A 71 7.08 3.62 -3.04
C ALA A 71 5.64 4.13 -2.90
N PHE A 72 4.71 3.68 -3.74
CA PHE A 72 3.32 4.15 -3.63
C PHE A 72 2.58 3.57 -2.43
N LEU A 73 2.89 2.34 -2.00
CA LEU A 73 2.28 1.77 -0.80
C LEU A 73 2.72 2.51 0.47
N ILE A 74 4.00 2.82 0.63
CA ILE A 74 4.51 3.65 1.74
C ILE A 74 3.78 5.00 1.77
N THR A 75 3.63 5.65 0.62
CA THR A 75 2.89 6.92 0.55
C THR A 75 1.43 6.77 1.00
N LEU A 76 0.70 5.77 0.49
CA LEU A 76 -0.70 5.53 0.87
C LEU A 76 -0.84 5.24 2.36
N LEU A 77 -0.01 4.36 2.90
CA LEU A 77 -0.03 3.97 4.31
C LEU A 77 0.31 5.15 5.22
N THR A 78 1.28 6.01 4.84
CA THR A 78 1.60 7.23 5.58
C THR A 78 0.39 8.17 5.65
N ARG A 79 -0.31 8.40 4.53
CA ARG A 79 -1.53 9.21 4.49
C ARG A 79 -2.67 8.61 5.33
N PHE A 80 -2.81 7.30 5.34
CA PHE A 80 -3.83 6.63 6.16
C PHE A 80 -3.53 6.76 7.64
N TRP A 81 -2.26 6.72 8.03
CA TRP A 81 -1.83 6.97 9.39
C TRP A 81 -2.15 8.40 9.84
N GLU A 82 -1.88 9.39 8.99
CA GLU A 82 -2.17 10.81 9.25
C GLU A 82 -3.67 11.12 9.28
N SER A 83 -4.46 10.38 8.51
CA SER A 83 -5.91 10.53 8.42
C SER A 83 -6.59 9.18 8.66
N PRO A 84 -6.73 8.74 9.92
CA PRO A 84 -7.36 7.47 10.23
C PRO A 84 -8.81 7.40 9.73
N ARG A 85 -9.24 6.19 9.37
CA ARG A 85 -10.61 5.94 8.90
C ARG A 85 -11.62 6.20 10.02
N SER A 86 -12.77 6.78 9.66
CA SER A 86 -13.91 6.89 10.57
C SER A 86 -14.45 5.49 10.93
N SER A 87 -14.86 5.31 12.19
CA SER A 87 -15.49 4.07 12.66
C SER A 87 -16.79 3.72 11.92
N ASN A 88 -17.44 4.71 11.28
CA ASN A 88 -18.68 4.55 10.53
C ASN A 88 -18.47 4.47 9.02
N SER A 89 -17.26 4.18 8.54
CA SER A 89 -17.00 4.04 7.11
C SER A 89 -17.78 2.88 6.52
N PRO A 90 -18.47 3.08 5.38
CA PRO A 90 -19.25 2.01 4.75
C PRO A 90 -18.36 0.92 4.15
N THR A 91 -18.88 -0.30 4.08
CA THR A 91 -18.25 -1.37 3.29
C THR A 91 -18.41 -1.09 1.80
N GLY A 92 -17.52 -1.63 0.98
CA GLY A 92 -17.56 -1.43 -0.47
C GLY A 92 -17.10 -0.06 -0.97
N THR A 93 -16.68 0.85 -0.08
CA THR A 93 -16.13 2.18 -0.43
C THR A 93 -14.68 2.25 0.01
N PRO A 94 -13.73 1.86 -0.86
CA PRO A 94 -12.31 1.88 -0.53
C PRO A 94 -11.76 3.32 -0.48
N ARG A 95 -10.75 3.55 0.35
CA ARG A 95 -10.05 4.84 0.44
C ARG A 95 -9.03 5.02 -0.68
N ALA A 96 -8.45 3.92 -1.16
CA ALA A 96 -7.54 3.90 -2.30
C ALA A 96 -7.86 2.73 -3.23
N LEU A 97 -7.69 2.96 -4.53
CA LEU A 97 -7.82 1.96 -5.57
C LEU A 97 -6.49 1.79 -6.30
N ILE A 98 -6.01 0.55 -6.38
CA ILE A 98 -4.84 0.18 -7.17
C ILE A 98 -5.30 -0.71 -8.33
N LEU A 99 -5.02 -0.28 -9.55
CA LEU A 99 -5.30 -1.08 -10.75
C LEU A 99 -4.04 -1.79 -11.23
N ALA A 100 -4.13 -3.10 -11.34
CA ALA A 100 -3.08 -3.93 -11.90
C ALA A 100 -3.53 -4.58 -13.22
N PRO A 101 -2.72 -4.59 -14.26
CA PRO A 101 -3.10 -5.14 -15.57
C PRO A 101 -3.28 -6.66 -15.55
N THR A 102 -2.60 -7.36 -14.62
CA THR A 102 -2.66 -8.81 -14.51
C THR A 102 -3.00 -9.25 -13.09
N ARG A 103 -3.53 -10.46 -12.98
CA ARG A 103 -3.84 -11.10 -11.70
C ARG A 103 -2.60 -11.30 -10.83
N GLU A 104 -1.52 -11.76 -11.43
CA GLU A 104 -0.25 -12.04 -10.76
C GLU A 104 0.30 -10.77 -10.11
N LEU A 105 0.30 -9.66 -10.83
CA LEU A 105 0.74 -8.37 -10.28
C LEU A 105 -0.19 -7.88 -9.17
N ALA A 106 -1.50 -8.04 -9.32
CA ALA A 106 -2.46 -7.66 -8.27
C ALA A 106 -2.21 -8.43 -6.97
N LEU A 107 -1.98 -9.74 -7.04
CA LEU A 107 -1.69 -10.59 -5.89
C LEU A 107 -0.32 -10.26 -5.26
N GLN A 108 0.68 -9.91 -6.07
CA GLN A 108 1.97 -9.46 -5.58
C GLN A 108 1.81 -8.13 -4.80
N ILE A 109 1.06 -7.17 -5.35
CA ILE A 109 0.80 -5.89 -4.65
C ILE A 109 0.02 -6.13 -3.35
N GLU A 110 -0.93 -7.09 -3.31
CA GLU A 110 -1.62 -7.47 -2.06
C GLU A 110 -0.64 -7.99 -1.01
N SER A 111 0.31 -8.85 -1.40
CA SER A 111 1.36 -9.35 -0.50
C SER A 111 2.23 -8.22 0.03
N ASP A 112 2.76 -7.39 -0.86
CA ASP A 112 3.62 -6.25 -0.50
C ASP A 112 2.87 -5.27 0.43
N SER A 113 1.57 -5.05 0.18
CA SER A 113 0.72 -4.20 1.02
C SER A 113 0.55 -4.76 2.43
N ASN A 114 0.28 -6.06 2.55
CA ASN A 114 0.12 -6.73 3.84
C ASN A 114 1.44 -6.72 4.65
N ASP A 115 2.57 -6.88 3.98
CA ASP A 115 3.88 -6.85 4.63
C ASP A 115 4.19 -5.44 5.16
N LEU A 116 3.95 -4.39 4.37
CA LEU A 116 4.20 -3.00 4.76
C LEU A 116 3.20 -2.47 5.80
N SER A 117 1.94 -2.94 5.78
CA SER A 117 0.91 -2.55 6.76
C SER A 117 0.84 -3.45 7.99
N LYS A 118 1.77 -4.39 8.16
CA LYS A 118 1.76 -5.43 9.21
C LYS A 118 1.54 -4.91 10.63
N TYR A 119 1.92 -3.68 10.91
CA TYR A 119 1.81 -3.03 12.22
C TYR A 119 0.78 -1.89 12.26
N MET A 120 -0.11 -1.89 11.30
CA MET A 120 -1.20 -0.93 11.12
C MET A 120 -2.55 -1.66 11.13
N GLU A 121 -3.66 -0.90 11.20
CA GLU A 121 -5.01 -1.48 11.22
C GLU A 121 -5.68 -1.44 9.83
N GLU A 122 -4.96 -0.99 8.81
CA GLU A 122 -5.47 -0.85 7.45
C GLU A 122 -5.74 -2.21 6.79
N SER A 123 -6.88 -2.29 6.13
CA SER A 123 -7.32 -3.49 5.43
C SER A 123 -7.08 -3.41 3.93
N THR A 124 -6.43 -4.43 3.38
CA THR A 124 -6.22 -4.60 1.94
C THR A 124 -7.08 -5.74 1.41
N VAL A 125 -7.76 -5.52 0.31
CA VAL A 125 -8.53 -6.54 -0.42
C VAL A 125 -8.17 -6.53 -1.89
N CYS A 126 -7.92 -7.71 -2.45
CA CYS A 126 -7.63 -7.91 -3.86
C CYS A 126 -8.79 -8.62 -4.56
N VAL A 127 -9.26 -8.06 -5.69
CA VAL A 127 -10.31 -8.62 -6.52
C VAL A 127 -9.82 -8.82 -7.96
N VAL A 128 -9.75 -10.08 -8.39
CA VAL A 128 -9.16 -10.46 -9.68
C VAL A 128 -10.01 -11.51 -10.41
N GLY A 129 -9.91 -11.57 -11.73
CA GLY A 129 -10.53 -12.60 -12.53
C GLY A 129 -10.01 -14.01 -12.21
N GLY A 130 -10.81 -15.05 -12.52
CA GLY A 130 -10.40 -16.44 -12.32
C GLY A 130 -10.46 -16.95 -10.88
N ILE A 131 -10.87 -16.14 -9.92
CA ILE A 131 -11.17 -16.54 -8.53
C ILE A 131 -12.67 -16.45 -8.32
N ASP A 132 -13.22 -17.28 -7.44
CA ASP A 132 -14.63 -17.31 -7.09
C ASP A 132 -15.13 -15.92 -6.69
N PHE A 133 -16.18 -15.45 -7.38
CA PHE A 133 -16.74 -14.11 -7.17
C PHE A 133 -17.37 -13.96 -5.79
N LYS A 134 -18.08 -14.98 -5.31
CA LYS A 134 -18.79 -14.93 -4.02
C LYS A 134 -17.80 -14.77 -2.86
N LYS A 135 -16.71 -15.55 -2.88
CA LYS A 135 -15.65 -15.46 -1.86
C LYS A 135 -15.00 -14.09 -1.83
N GLN A 136 -14.72 -13.50 -3.00
CA GLN A 136 -14.16 -12.14 -3.06
C GLN A 136 -15.15 -11.10 -2.56
N ARG A 137 -16.45 -11.25 -2.89
CA ARG A 137 -17.52 -10.39 -2.42
C ARG A 137 -17.68 -10.45 -0.89
N GLU A 138 -17.69 -11.64 -0.34
CA GLU A 138 -17.73 -11.85 1.13
C GLU A 138 -16.57 -11.14 1.82
N LYS A 139 -15.33 -11.32 1.32
CA LYS A 139 -14.14 -10.63 1.85
C LYS A 139 -14.25 -9.10 1.75
N LEU A 140 -14.73 -8.59 0.61
CA LEU A 140 -14.89 -7.17 0.35
C LEU A 140 -15.92 -6.50 1.28
N LEU A 141 -17.01 -7.19 1.58
CA LEU A 141 -18.13 -6.64 2.35
C LEU A 141 -18.09 -7.00 3.85
N ALA A 142 -17.13 -7.83 4.28
CA ALA A 142 -16.98 -8.23 5.68
C ALA A 142 -16.62 -7.06 6.59
N GLN A 143 -15.86 -6.11 6.10
CA GLN A 143 -15.42 -4.90 6.82
C GLN A 143 -15.09 -3.78 5.84
N PRO A 144 -15.02 -2.53 6.30
CA PRO A 144 -14.54 -1.43 5.46
C PRO A 144 -13.10 -1.70 4.97
N VAL A 145 -12.84 -1.36 3.71
CA VAL A 145 -11.56 -1.62 3.01
C VAL A 145 -10.82 -0.30 2.81
N ASP A 146 -9.53 -0.27 3.15
CA ASP A 146 -8.68 0.90 2.91
C ASP A 146 -8.06 0.85 1.52
N ILE A 147 -7.45 -0.28 1.15
CA ILE A 147 -6.82 -0.47 -0.15
C ILE A 147 -7.57 -1.56 -0.92
N LEU A 148 -8.18 -1.18 -2.04
CA LEU A 148 -8.71 -2.12 -3.00
C LEU A 148 -7.73 -2.28 -4.16
N ILE A 149 -7.26 -3.50 -4.36
CA ILE A 149 -6.42 -3.87 -5.50
C ILE A 149 -7.27 -4.65 -6.48
N ALA A 150 -7.27 -4.27 -7.76
CA ALA A 150 -8.14 -4.90 -8.72
C ALA A 150 -7.53 -5.06 -10.12
N THR A 151 -7.94 -6.12 -10.81
CA THR A 151 -7.83 -6.14 -12.27
C THR A 151 -9.06 -5.45 -12.88
N PRO A 152 -8.90 -4.69 -14.00
CA PRO A 152 -9.98 -3.83 -14.53
C PRO A 152 -11.30 -4.56 -14.76
N GLY A 153 -11.28 -5.73 -15.41
CA GLY A 153 -12.52 -6.47 -15.69
C GLY A 153 -13.28 -6.89 -14.43
N ARG A 154 -12.57 -7.36 -13.40
CA ARG A 154 -13.21 -7.77 -12.15
C ARG A 154 -13.72 -6.56 -11.34
N LEU A 155 -13.00 -5.43 -11.37
CA LEU A 155 -13.51 -4.20 -10.78
C LEU A 155 -14.83 -3.76 -11.39
N ILE A 156 -14.92 -3.77 -12.72
CA ILE A 156 -16.16 -3.42 -13.45
C ILE A 156 -17.31 -4.33 -13.04
N ASP A 157 -17.08 -5.64 -12.88
CA ASP A 157 -18.12 -6.58 -12.42
C ASP A 157 -18.67 -6.17 -11.04
N PHE A 158 -17.81 -5.81 -10.08
CA PHE A 158 -18.21 -5.38 -8.75
C PHE A 158 -18.93 -4.02 -8.74
N VAL A 159 -18.45 -3.06 -9.53
CA VAL A 159 -19.08 -1.74 -9.66
C VAL A 159 -20.47 -1.86 -10.30
N ASN A 160 -20.63 -2.65 -11.38
CA ASN A 160 -21.91 -2.87 -12.03
C ASN A 160 -22.93 -3.54 -11.10
N ARG A 161 -22.49 -4.36 -10.16
CA ARG A 161 -23.34 -4.99 -9.14
C ARG A 161 -23.60 -4.10 -7.93
N LYS A 162 -23.01 -2.91 -7.89
CA LYS A 162 -23.10 -1.95 -6.77
C LYS A 162 -22.52 -2.51 -5.45
N ASP A 163 -21.59 -3.44 -5.53
CA ASP A 163 -20.84 -3.95 -4.39
C ASP A 163 -19.64 -3.03 -4.05
N ILE A 164 -19.22 -2.20 -5.01
CA ILE A 164 -18.18 -1.17 -4.85
C ILE A 164 -18.73 0.18 -5.29
N ASP A 165 -18.53 1.20 -4.44
CA ASP A 165 -18.77 2.60 -4.75
C ASP A 165 -17.40 3.34 -4.79
N LEU A 166 -17.11 4.00 -5.90
CA LEU A 166 -15.88 4.77 -6.14
C LEU A 166 -16.10 6.29 -6.12
N LYS A 167 -17.24 6.74 -5.57
CA LYS A 167 -17.57 8.16 -5.48
C LYS A 167 -17.04 8.80 -4.21
#